data_558f053bcf496a9196e247c7be81df37
#
_entry.id   558f053bcf496a9196e247c7be81df37
#
_cell.length_a   1.000
_cell.length_b   1.000
_cell.length_c   1.000
_cell.angle_alpha   90.00
_cell.angle_beta   90.00
_cell.angle_gamma   90.00
#
_symmetry.space_group_name_H-M   'P 1'
#
loop_
_entity.id
_entity.type
_entity.pdbx_description
1 polymer ?
#
loop_
_entity_poly.entity_id
_entity_poly.type
_entity_poly.pdbx_seq_one_letter_code
_entity_poly.pdbx_strand_id
1 'polypeptide(L)'
;MHKILFATIAGLLVTFQPVHAANPATGADSIAAIVEDFDAFNRAQDPIRAAQRGDKQAARIWPDNSPPAVAARKAAYLDFQRRLQAQPAAGLTADDELNRELLVDRVSLALDGLAFDEERMPFISGDGFYTTADYAALNTPLEDEAAAD
;
A
#
# COMPACT_ATOMS: atom_id res chain seq x y z
N MET A 1 -43.97 -12.64 42.81
CA MET A 1 -43.41 -11.45 42.14
C MET A 1 -41.99 -11.77 41.68
N HIS A 2 -41.84 -12.22 40.42
CA HIS A 2 -40.52 -12.54 39.81
C HIS A 2 -40.09 -11.39 38.90
N LYS A 3 -38.99 -10.75 39.28
CA LYS A 3 -38.35 -9.68 38.47
C LYS A 3 -37.40 -10.37 37.47
N ILE A 4 -37.72 -10.30 36.18
CA ILE A 4 -36.88 -10.75 35.09
C ILE A 4 -35.92 -9.60 34.77
N LEU A 5 -34.62 -9.84 34.95
CA LEU A 5 -33.52 -8.91 34.60
C LEU A 5 -33.13 -9.14 33.15
N PHE A 6 -33.42 -8.18 32.26
CA PHE A 6 -32.95 -8.19 30.87
C PHE A 6 -31.50 -7.70 30.84
N ALA A 7 -30.57 -8.56 30.53
CA ALA A 7 -29.18 -8.19 30.24
C ALA A 7 -29.08 -7.73 28.75
N THR A 8 -28.82 -6.45 28.55
CA THR A 8 -28.60 -5.89 27.24
C THR A 8 -27.16 -6.20 26.82
N ILE A 9 -26.97 -7.08 25.83
CA ILE A 9 -25.67 -7.34 25.21
C ILE A 9 -25.41 -6.21 24.21
N ALA A 10 -24.50 -5.31 24.52
CA ALA A 10 -23.99 -4.31 23.60
C ALA A 10 -23.05 -5.01 22.59
N GLY A 11 -23.54 -5.27 21.38
CA GLY A 11 -22.73 -5.79 20.29
C GLY A 11 -21.77 -4.71 19.80
N LEU A 12 -20.46 -4.99 19.90
CA LEU A 12 -19.40 -4.17 19.34
C LEU A 12 -19.42 -4.34 17.82
N LEU A 13 -20.01 -3.38 17.11
CA LEU A 13 -19.95 -3.31 15.66
C LEU A 13 -18.54 -2.85 15.25
N VAL A 14 -17.68 -3.80 14.89
CA VAL A 14 -16.43 -3.53 14.18
C VAL A 14 -16.81 -3.07 12.78
N THR A 15 -16.81 -1.79 12.55
CA THR A 15 -16.97 -1.22 11.20
C THR A 15 -15.67 -1.44 10.44
N PHE A 16 -15.65 -2.48 9.58
CA PHE A 16 -14.66 -2.56 8.51
C PHE A 16 -14.85 -1.33 7.62
N GLN A 17 -13.90 -0.39 7.67
CA GLN A 17 -13.86 0.66 6.66
C GLN A 17 -13.44 0.01 5.34
N PRO A 18 -14.24 0.13 4.28
CA PRO A 18 -13.80 -0.35 2.97
C PRO A 18 -12.58 0.46 2.57
N VAL A 19 -11.51 -0.25 2.19
CA VAL A 19 -10.42 0.29 1.38
C VAL A 19 -11.08 1.13 0.28
N HIS A 20 -10.70 2.39 0.18
CA HIS A 20 -11.22 3.32 -0.80
C HIS A 20 -11.26 2.64 -2.17
N ALA A 21 -12.45 2.25 -2.60
CA ALA A 21 -12.68 1.88 -3.98
C ALA A 21 -12.39 3.14 -4.79
N ALA A 22 -11.38 3.08 -5.68
CA ALA A 22 -11.06 4.17 -6.57
C ALA A 22 -12.34 4.64 -7.27
N ASN A 23 -12.68 5.92 -7.08
CA ASN A 23 -13.82 6.54 -7.71
C ASN A 23 -13.64 6.43 -9.24
N PRO A 24 -14.61 5.94 -10.02
CA PRO A 24 -14.46 5.90 -11.47
C PRO A 24 -14.30 7.34 -11.98
N ALA A 25 -13.14 7.62 -12.56
CA ALA A 25 -12.74 8.93 -13.03
C ALA A 25 -13.74 9.51 -14.04
N THR A 26 -14.41 10.56 -13.65
CA THR A 26 -15.12 11.50 -14.53
C THR A 26 -14.18 12.67 -14.80
N GLY A 27 -13.33 12.51 -15.80
CA GLY A 27 -12.31 13.48 -16.21
C GLY A 27 -10.95 12.81 -16.26
N ALA A 28 -10.17 13.05 -17.33
CA ALA A 28 -8.81 12.49 -17.40
C ALA A 28 -8.00 13.01 -16.20
N ASP A 29 -7.56 12.11 -15.33
CA ASP A 29 -6.67 12.45 -14.22
C ASP A 29 -5.43 13.15 -14.77
N SER A 30 -4.97 14.22 -14.15
CA SER A 30 -3.67 14.77 -14.52
C SER A 30 -2.55 13.81 -14.13
N ILE A 31 -1.41 13.84 -14.83
CA ILE A 31 -0.23 13.06 -14.45
C ILE A 31 0.16 13.34 -13.00
N ALA A 32 0.11 14.60 -12.56
CA ALA A 32 0.39 14.97 -11.16
C ALA A 32 -0.53 14.26 -10.17
N ALA A 33 -1.83 14.15 -10.46
CA ALA A 33 -2.76 13.43 -9.59
C ALA A 33 -2.46 11.92 -9.54
N ILE A 34 -2.07 11.31 -10.67
CA ILE A 34 -1.67 9.90 -10.71
C ILE A 34 -0.38 9.68 -9.89
N VAL A 35 0.58 10.59 -9.97
CA VAL A 35 1.82 10.57 -9.17
C VAL A 35 1.50 10.61 -7.67
N GLU A 36 0.63 11.53 -7.25
CA GLU A 36 0.21 11.65 -5.84
C GLU A 36 -0.45 10.35 -5.32
N ASP A 37 -1.40 9.83 -6.09
CA ASP A 37 -2.12 8.59 -5.74
C ASP A 37 -1.16 7.40 -5.67
N PHE A 38 -0.23 7.31 -6.63
CA PHE A 38 0.77 6.24 -6.66
C PHE A 38 1.72 6.31 -5.47
N ASP A 39 2.16 7.50 -5.08
CA ASP A 39 3.03 7.70 -3.93
C ASP A 39 2.29 7.38 -2.61
N ALA A 40 1.03 7.80 -2.47
CA ALA A 40 0.20 7.44 -1.33
C ALA A 40 -0.04 5.92 -1.24
N PHE A 41 -0.31 5.29 -2.38
CA PHE A 41 -0.46 3.84 -2.47
C PHE A 41 0.82 3.12 -2.05
N ASN A 42 1.99 3.51 -2.57
CA ASN A 42 3.26 2.86 -2.21
C ASN A 42 3.60 3.02 -0.73
N ARG A 43 3.33 4.18 -0.12
CA ARG A 43 3.51 4.37 1.33
C ARG A 43 2.67 3.40 2.14
N ALA A 44 1.43 3.17 1.71
CA ALA A 44 0.54 2.23 2.39
C ALA A 44 0.95 0.76 2.20
N GLN A 45 1.61 0.42 1.07
CA GLN A 45 2.06 -0.95 0.80
C GLN A 45 3.40 -1.30 1.46
N ASP A 46 4.22 -0.30 1.80
CA ASP A 46 5.54 -0.50 2.43
C ASP A 46 5.62 0.26 3.77
N PRO A 47 4.93 -0.25 4.82
CA PRO A 47 4.93 0.39 6.12
C PRO A 47 6.31 0.43 6.77
N ILE A 48 7.21 -0.52 6.48
CA ILE A 48 8.58 -0.52 7.00
C ILE A 48 9.33 0.69 6.48
N ARG A 49 9.28 0.96 5.19
CA ARG A 49 9.92 2.14 4.59
C ARG A 49 9.26 3.44 5.02
N ALA A 50 7.94 3.46 5.22
CA ALA A 50 7.24 4.61 5.75
C ALA A 50 7.69 4.92 7.19
N ALA A 51 7.83 3.89 8.04
CA ALA A 51 8.36 4.01 9.39
C ALA A 51 9.78 4.57 9.41
N GLN A 52 10.67 4.09 8.53
CA GLN A 52 12.04 4.61 8.39
C GLN A 52 12.10 6.10 8.02
N ARG A 53 11.03 6.62 7.40
CA ARG A 53 10.87 8.04 7.08
C ARG A 53 10.18 8.85 8.18
N GLY A 54 9.94 8.23 9.33
CA GLY A 54 9.36 8.89 10.51
C GLY A 54 7.84 8.76 10.64
N ASP A 55 7.18 7.89 9.86
CA ASP A 55 5.75 7.60 10.06
C ASP A 55 5.55 6.67 11.25
N LYS A 56 5.17 7.27 12.40
CA LYS A 56 4.98 6.53 13.67
C LYS A 56 3.81 5.53 13.61
N GLN A 57 2.81 5.76 12.76
CA GLN A 57 1.70 4.82 12.61
C GLN A 57 2.14 3.62 11.79
N ALA A 58 2.88 3.84 10.72
CA ALA A 58 3.44 2.79 9.91
C ALA A 58 4.42 1.89 10.69
N ALA A 59 5.14 2.44 11.67
CA ALA A 59 6.04 1.67 12.55
C ALA A 59 5.34 0.57 13.37
N ARG A 60 4.01 0.62 13.49
CA ARG A 60 3.18 -0.36 14.21
C ARG A 60 2.49 -1.37 13.29
N ILE A 61 2.79 -1.32 12.00
CA ILE A 61 2.12 -2.13 10.97
C ILE A 61 3.17 -3.00 10.27
N TRP A 62 2.86 -4.28 10.12
CA TRP A 62 3.65 -5.19 9.30
C TRP A 62 3.03 -5.32 7.90
N PRO A 63 3.83 -5.47 6.83
CA PRO A 63 3.30 -5.66 5.47
C PRO A 63 2.36 -6.86 5.39
N ASP A 64 1.20 -6.68 4.79
CA ASP A 64 0.25 -7.78 4.54
C ASP A 64 0.54 -8.42 3.18
N ASN A 65 1.07 -9.64 3.22
CA ASN A 65 1.35 -10.49 2.06
C ASN A 65 0.35 -11.66 1.95
N SER A 66 -0.81 -11.55 2.56
CA SER A 66 -1.87 -12.53 2.37
C SER A 66 -2.36 -12.56 0.91
N PRO A 67 -2.86 -13.71 0.40
CA PRO A 67 -3.34 -13.79 -0.98
C PRO A 67 -4.39 -12.74 -1.36
N PRO A 68 -5.35 -12.36 -0.48
CA PRO A 68 -6.26 -11.26 -0.77
C PRO A 68 -5.56 -9.91 -0.90
N ALA A 69 -4.56 -9.60 -0.06
CA ALA A 69 -3.80 -8.35 -0.12
C ALA A 69 -2.97 -8.26 -1.40
N VAL A 70 -2.32 -9.37 -1.79
CA VAL A 70 -1.57 -9.47 -3.06
C VAL A 70 -2.49 -9.26 -4.26
N ALA A 71 -3.68 -9.88 -4.26
CA ALA A 71 -4.66 -9.70 -5.32
C ALA A 71 -5.15 -8.23 -5.41
N ALA A 72 -5.41 -7.59 -4.27
CA ALA A 72 -5.79 -6.19 -4.20
C ALA A 72 -4.67 -5.27 -4.72
N ARG A 73 -3.41 -5.55 -4.35
CA ARG A 73 -2.23 -4.83 -4.84
C ARG A 73 -2.09 -4.93 -6.36
N LYS A 74 -2.25 -6.14 -6.91
CA LYS A 74 -2.26 -6.36 -8.35
C LYS A 74 -3.35 -5.56 -9.06
N ALA A 75 -4.57 -5.56 -8.52
CA ALA A 75 -5.69 -4.81 -9.08
C ALA A 75 -5.40 -3.29 -9.09
N ALA A 76 -4.78 -2.76 -8.04
CA ALA A 76 -4.38 -1.36 -7.98
C ALA A 76 -3.31 -1.02 -9.04
N TYR A 77 -2.28 -1.84 -9.24
CA TYR A 77 -1.29 -1.60 -10.29
C TYR A 77 -1.91 -1.67 -11.70
N LEU A 78 -2.85 -2.57 -11.94
CA LEU A 78 -3.59 -2.61 -13.21
C LEU A 78 -4.45 -1.35 -13.42
N ASP A 79 -4.99 -0.77 -12.35
CA ASP A 79 -5.70 0.49 -12.41
C ASP A 79 -4.77 1.66 -12.77
N PHE A 80 -3.61 1.76 -12.11
CA PHE A 80 -2.59 2.76 -12.47
C PHE A 80 -2.16 2.62 -13.93
N GLN A 81 -1.90 1.41 -14.40
CA GLN A 81 -1.54 1.15 -15.81
C GLN A 81 -2.61 1.67 -16.76
N ARG A 82 -3.90 1.39 -16.47
CA ARG A 82 -5.02 1.88 -17.28
C ARG A 82 -5.11 3.41 -17.28
N ARG A 83 -4.97 4.05 -16.13
CA ARG A 83 -5.00 5.51 -15.98
C ARG A 83 -3.86 6.17 -16.76
N LEU A 84 -2.65 5.63 -16.70
CA LEU A 84 -1.50 6.12 -17.45
C LEU A 84 -1.67 5.94 -18.96
N GLN A 85 -2.25 4.82 -19.41
CA GLN A 85 -2.55 4.57 -20.82
C GLN A 85 -3.66 5.48 -21.37
N ALA A 86 -4.57 5.92 -20.52
CA ALA A 86 -5.64 6.84 -20.90
C ALA A 86 -5.16 8.30 -21.06
N GLN A 87 -3.94 8.62 -20.63
CA GLN A 87 -3.38 9.97 -20.79
C GLN A 87 -3.09 10.29 -22.25
N PRO A 88 -3.49 11.48 -22.74
CA PRO A 88 -3.17 11.89 -24.10
C PRO A 88 -1.65 12.04 -24.26
N ALA A 89 -1.13 11.56 -25.39
CA ALA A 89 0.29 11.69 -25.71
C ALA A 89 0.70 13.13 -26.05
N ALA A 90 -0.26 13.97 -26.44
CA ALA A 90 -0.02 15.35 -26.86
C ALA A 90 -0.44 16.35 -25.77
N GLY A 91 0.38 17.38 -25.56
CA GLY A 91 0.06 18.49 -24.65
C GLY A 91 0.55 18.32 -23.23
N LEU A 92 1.30 17.26 -22.94
CA LEU A 92 2.02 17.11 -21.68
C LEU A 92 3.20 18.09 -21.61
N THR A 93 3.53 18.56 -20.42
CA THR A 93 4.81 19.23 -20.19
C THR A 93 5.95 18.19 -20.19
N ALA A 94 7.20 18.62 -20.36
CA ALA A 94 8.35 17.71 -20.33
C ALA A 94 8.45 16.95 -18.97
N ASP A 95 8.08 17.60 -17.86
CA ASP A 95 8.05 16.96 -16.55
C ASP A 95 6.92 15.93 -16.44
N ASP A 96 5.74 16.22 -16.99
CA ASP A 96 4.62 15.26 -17.01
C ASP A 96 4.96 14.05 -17.90
N GLU A 97 5.61 14.25 -19.04
CA GLU A 97 6.04 13.18 -19.91
C GLU A 97 7.05 12.27 -19.20
N LEU A 98 8.07 12.85 -18.56
CA LEU A 98 9.03 12.10 -17.75
C LEU A 98 8.37 11.34 -16.60
N ASN A 99 7.49 11.98 -15.86
CA ASN A 99 6.78 11.34 -14.75
C ASN A 99 5.90 10.18 -15.25
N ARG A 100 5.21 10.37 -16.37
CA ARG A 100 4.41 9.31 -17.00
C ARG A 100 5.27 8.11 -17.38
N GLU A 101 6.41 8.32 -18.05
CA GLU A 101 7.34 7.24 -18.45
C GLU A 101 7.86 6.48 -17.22
N LEU A 102 8.34 7.20 -16.21
CA LEU A 102 8.82 6.60 -14.97
C LEU A 102 7.74 5.77 -14.26
N LEU A 103 6.49 6.26 -14.22
CA LEU A 103 5.38 5.52 -13.61
C LEU A 103 5.01 4.28 -14.43
N VAL A 104 5.01 4.36 -15.76
CA VAL A 104 4.76 3.20 -16.63
C VAL A 104 5.78 2.10 -16.35
N ASP A 105 7.07 2.43 -16.28
CA ASP A 105 8.13 1.48 -15.97
C ASP A 105 7.97 0.88 -14.55
N ARG A 106 7.67 1.72 -13.55
CA ARG A 106 7.48 1.28 -12.16
C ARG A 106 6.29 0.33 -12.02
N VAL A 107 5.17 0.67 -12.65
CA VAL A 107 3.95 -0.16 -12.61
C VAL A 107 4.18 -1.48 -13.35
N SER A 108 4.85 -1.45 -14.51
CA SER A 108 5.19 -2.66 -15.27
C SER A 108 6.08 -3.58 -14.44
N LEU A 109 7.15 -3.06 -13.86
CA LEU A 109 8.08 -3.83 -13.02
C LEU A 109 7.37 -4.46 -11.81
N ALA A 110 6.45 -3.72 -11.17
CA ALA A 110 5.68 -4.22 -10.05
C ALA A 110 4.72 -5.36 -10.46
N LEU A 111 4.07 -5.23 -11.62
CA LEU A 111 3.20 -6.29 -12.16
C LEU A 111 3.99 -7.53 -12.55
N ASP A 112 5.18 -7.36 -13.12
CA ASP A 112 6.09 -8.46 -13.45
C ASP A 112 6.57 -9.17 -12.18
N GLY A 113 6.95 -8.43 -11.13
CA GLY A 113 7.30 -8.99 -9.83
C GLY A 113 6.19 -9.84 -9.23
N LEU A 114 4.95 -9.33 -9.25
CA LEU A 114 3.78 -10.09 -8.76
C LEU A 114 3.47 -11.37 -9.57
N ALA A 115 4.00 -11.50 -10.79
CA ALA A 115 3.85 -12.71 -11.57
C ALA A 115 4.77 -13.86 -11.09
N PHE A 116 5.84 -13.55 -10.37
CA PHE A 116 6.79 -14.55 -9.83
C PHE A 116 6.36 -15.16 -8.51
N ASP A 117 5.27 -14.67 -7.88
CA ASP A 117 4.75 -15.19 -6.61
C ASP A 117 5.83 -15.19 -5.49
N GLU A 118 6.56 -14.07 -5.39
CA GLU A 118 7.71 -13.91 -4.49
C GLU A 118 7.33 -14.13 -3.01
N GLU A 119 6.09 -13.83 -2.63
CA GLU A 119 5.59 -14.05 -1.27
C GLU A 119 5.61 -15.53 -0.85
N ARG A 120 5.63 -16.46 -1.82
CA ARG A 120 5.77 -17.89 -1.57
C ARG A 120 7.20 -18.38 -1.59
N MET A 121 8.16 -17.50 -1.83
CA MET A 121 9.58 -17.77 -1.80
C MET A 121 10.22 -17.16 -0.55
N PRO A 122 9.99 -17.74 0.66
CA PRO A 122 10.41 -17.12 1.92
C PRO A 122 11.94 -17.13 2.14
N PHE A 123 12.68 -17.87 1.31
CA PHE A 123 14.12 -18.03 1.41
C PHE A 123 14.76 -17.81 0.05
N ILE A 124 15.29 -16.61 -0.18
CA ILE A 124 16.01 -16.26 -1.39
C ILE A 124 17.46 -15.96 -1.02
N SER A 125 18.35 -16.94 -1.16
CA SER A 125 19.78 -16.77 -0.85
C SER A 125 20.03 -16.25 0.56
N GLY A 126 20.61 -15.05 0.71
CA GLY A 126 20.85 -14.38 1.98
C GLY A 126 19.69 -13.52 2.47
N ASP A 127 18.62 -13.40 1.69
CA ASP A 127 17.45 -12.60 2.00
C ASP A 127 16.22 -13.47 2.24
N GLY A 128 15.32 -13.00 3.08
CA GLY A 128 14.08 -13.69 3.38
C GLY A 128 13.29 -12.95 4.46
N PHE A 129 12.16 -13.49 4.87
CA PHE A 129 11.31 -12.85 5.89
C PHE A 129 12.05 -12.58 7.22
N TYR A 130 13.05 -13.38 7.56
CA TYR A 130 13.86 -13.25 8.78
C TYR A 130 14.81 -12.04 8.71
N THR A 131 15.36 -11.71 7.54
CA THR A 131 16.20 -10.52 7.35
C THR A 131 15.38 -9.24 7.33
N THR A 132 14.12 -9.30 6.92
CA THR A 132 13.21 -8.16 6.93
C THR A 132 12.95 -7.65 8.33
N ALA A 133 12.78 -8.55 9.31
CA ALA A 133 12.59 -8.16 10.72
C ALA A 133 13.84 -7.47 11.29
N ASP A 134 15.01 -8.02 11.05
CA ASP A 134 16.30 -7.44 11.45
C ASP A 134 16.50 -6.06 10.81
N TYR A 135 16.23 -5.95 9.52
CA TYR A 135 16.36 -4.69 8.78
C TYR A 135 15.40 -3.63 9.31
N ALA A 136 14.16 -3.99 9.61
CA ALA A 136 13.17 -3.07 10.19
C ALA A 136 13.64 -2.59 11.58
N ALA A 137 14.08 -3.50 12.44
CA ALA A 137 14.55 -3.17 13.80
C ALA A 137 15.78 -2.25 13.79
N LEU A 138 16.73 -2.47 12.88
CA LEU A 138 17.97 -1.69 12.80
C LEU A 138 17.80 -0.32 12.15
N ASN A 139 16.77 -0.14 11.31
CA ASN A 139 16.63 1.07 10.50
C ASN A 139 15.39 1.91 10.84
N THR A 140 14.53 1.47 11.77
CA THR A 140 13.40 2.27 12.22
C THR A 140 13.84 3.18 13.37
N PRO A 141 13.69 4.51 13.24
CA PRO A 141 14.05 5.45 14.30
C PRO A 141 13.17 5.22 15.53
N LEU A 142 13.80 4.99 16.68
CA LEU A 142 13.14 5.01 17.98
C LEU A 142 13.42 6.36 18.63
N GLU A 143 12.45 7.25 18.62
CA GLU A 143 12.62 8.62 19.12
C GLU A 143 12.42 8.74 20.63
N ASP A 144 11.68 7.81 21.21
CA ASP A 144 11.38 7.77 22.66
C ASP A 144 11.08 6.32 23.10
N GLU A 145 10.96 6.12 24.43
CA GLU A 145 10.69 4.82 25.04
C GLU A 145 9.33 4.23 24.58
N ALA A 146 8.33 5.09 24.32
CA ALA A 146 7.01 4.65 23.86
C ALA A 146 7.03 4.17 22.39
N ALA A 147 8.05 4.51 21.62
CA ALA A 147 8.24 4.00 20.26
C ALA A 147 8.82 2.57 20.25
N ALA A 148 9.33 2.09 21.39
CA ALA A 148 9.91 0.76 21.53
C ALA A 148 8.89 -0.32 21.96
N ASP A 149 7.69 0.10 22.45
CA ASP A 149 6.57 -0.76 22.86
C ASP A 149 5.59 -1.02 21.70
#